data_8810415be7138adecf937ba978c5ef02
#
_entry.id   8810415be7138adecf937ba978c5ef02
#
_cell.length_a   1.000
_cell.length_b   1.000
_cell.length_c   1.000
_cell.angle_alpha   90.00
_cell.angle_beta   90.00
_cell.angle_gamma   90.00
#
_symmetry.space_group_name_H-M   'P 1'
#
loop_
_entity.id
_entity.type
_entity.pdbx_description
1 polymer ?
#
loop_
_entity_poly.entity_id
_entity_poly.type
_entity_poly.pdbx_seq_one_letter_code
_entity_poly.pdbx_strand_id
1 'polypeptide(L)'
;MTTNKLRRESLSKQVSDQLEEMISNGSYNVGDKIPTEPELMKMFSVSRNTIREAIQSLTWTGLLTVRQGDGTYVNSTNRFNANMEQKYQQASLEDVYEARNCIEVTIAHLAAKRRTQEDIDTLTELLLRRKSLTTDIKENTRADIDFHIAIAHACHNQILSAMYDSIICYMENQITEKTLNTTYSNDEIDLLHEQLYQAIVDGSSKDAAHSTLKILEI
;
A
#
# COMPACT_ATOMS: atom_id res chain seq x y z
N MET A 1 17.91 -40.48 -18.21
CA MET A 1 17.92 -39.06 -18.65
C MET A 1 16.49 -38.60 -18.79
N THR A 2 15.97 -37.87 -17.78
CA THR A 2 14.61 -37.32 -17.81
C THR A 2 14.65 -36.02 -18.60
N THR A 3 14.13 -36.02 -19.80
CA THR A 3 13.96 -34.83 -20.66
C THR A 3 12.93 -33.92 -20.03
N ASN A 4 13.38 -32.82 -19.39
CA ASN A 4 12.52 -31.77 -18.87
C ASN A 4 11.99 -30.97 -20.09
N LYS A 5 10.81 -31.33 -20.59
CA LYS A 5 10.16 -30.68 -21.74
C LYS A 5 9.70 -29.30 -21.25
N LEU A 6 10.36 -28.23 -21.70
CA LEU A 6 9.93 -26.87 -21.49
C LEU A 6 8.48 -26.73 -21.99
N ARG A 7 7.52 -26.50 -21.10
CA ARG A 7 6.14 -26.19 -21.47
C ARG A 7 6.11 -24.76 -22.02
N ARG A 8 5.66 -24.59 -23.27
CA ARG A 8 5.24 -23.25 -23.74
C ARG A 8 4.17 -22.73 -22.81
N GLU A 9 4.34 -21.51 -22.34
CA GLU A 9 3.32 -20.83 -21.55
C GLU A 9 2.01 -20.76 -22.33
N SER A 10 0.89 -21.05 -21.66
CA SER A 10 -0.43 -20.97 -22.28
C SER A 10 -0.76 -19.52 -22.66
N LEU A 11 -1.60 -19.33 -23.69
CA LEU A 11 -2.06 -17.99 -24.06
C LEU A 11 -2.82 -17.31 -22.92
N SER A 12 -3.57 -18.07 -22.11
CA SER A 12 -4.26 -17.53 -20.94
C SER A 12 -3.29 -16.99 -19.88
N LYS A 13 -2.14 -17.66 -19.69
CA LYS A 13 -1.08 -17.15 -18.81
C LYS A 13 -0.47 -15.85 -19.34
N GLN A 14 -0.13 -15.81 -20.64
CA GLN A 14 0.43 -14.60 -21.24
C GLN A 14 -0.53 -13.41 -21.16
N VAL A 15 -1.83 -13.61 -21.39
CA VAL A 15 -2.86 -12.56 -21.21
C VAL A 15 -2.96 -12.14 -19.75
N SER A 16 -2.94 -13.09 -18.81
CA SER A 16 -2.95 -12.81 -17.38
C SER A 16 -1.75 -11.94 -16.98
N ASP A 17 -0.54 -12.29 -17.43
CA ASP A 17 0.68 -11.55 -17.10
C ASP A 17 0.67 -10.13 -17.69
N GLN A 18 0.16 -9.96 -18.93
CA GLN A 18 0.03 -8.63 -19.54
C GLN A 18 -1.02 -7.76 -18.82
N LEU A 19 -2.16 -8.32 -18.42
CA LEU A 19 -3.16 -7.58 -17.63
C LEU A 19 -2.59 -7.18 -16.25
N GLU A 20 -1.85 -8.08 -15.61
CA GLU A 20 -1.17 -7.79 -14.34
C GLU A 20 -0.14 -6.66 -14.50
N GLU A 21 0.63 -6.67 -15.60
CA GLU A 21 1.56 -5.58 -15.92
C GLU A 21 0.83 -4.24 -16.14
N MET A 22 -0.31 -4.25 -16.87
CA MET A 22 -1.12 -3.04 -17.08
C MET A 22 -1.72 -2.50 -15.77
N ILE A 23 -2.04 -3.35 -14.82
CA ILE A 23 -2.49 -2.94 -13.48
C ILE A 23 -1.31 -2.38 -12.67
N SER A 24 -0.18 -3.08 -12.65
CA SER A 24 0.99 -2.69 -11.85
C SER A 24 1.66 -1.39 -12.33
N ASN A 25 1.58 -1.07 -13.63
CA ASN A 25 2.13 0.16 -14.20
C ASN A 25 1.15 1.35 -14.18
N GLY A 26 -0.05 1.16 -13.58
CA GLY A 26 -1.03 2.23 -13.42
C GLY A 26 -1.92 2.51 -14.64
N SER A 27 -1.88 1.66 -15.69
CA SER A 27 -2.83 1.75 -16.81
C SER A 27 -4.28 1.50 -16.35
N TYR A 28 -4.46 0.73 -15.29
CA TYR A 28 -5.71 0.55 -14.56
C TYR A 28 -5.44 0.68 -13.07
N ASN A 29 -6.18 1.56 -12.38
CA ASN A 29 -6.10 1.77 -10.95
C ASN A 29 -7.08 0.88 -10.17
N VAL A 30 -6.89 0.73 -8.88
CA VAL A 30 -7.86 0.04 -8.01
C VAL A 30 -9.22 0.72 -8.12
N GLY A 31 -10.27 -0.08 -8.35
CA GLY A 31 -11.63 0.39 -8.57
C GLY A 31 -11.98 0.62 -10.06
N ASP A 32 -11.01 0.67 -10.96
CA ASP A 32 -11.27 0.83 -12.38
C ASP A 32 -11.88 -0.43 -12.98
N LYS A 33 -12.80 -0.23 -13.92
CA LYS A 33 -13.38 -1.30 -14.73
C LYS A 33 -12.43 -1.63 -15.87
N ILE A 34 -12.01 -2.89 -15.99
CA ILE A 34 -11.22 -3.34 -17.14
C ILE A 34 -12.12 -3.52 -18.37
N PRO A 35 -11.55 -3.54 -19.61
CA PRO A 35 -12.30 -3.79 -20.81
C PRO A 35 -13.10 -5.10 -20.74
N THR A 36 -14.22 -5.13 -21.44
CA THR A 36 -15.08 -6.33 -21.54
C THR A 36 -14.40 -7.49 -22.23
N GLU A 37 -14.89 -8.74 -21.99
CA GLU A 37 -14.35 -9.93 -22.68
C GLU A 37 -14.21 -9.74 -24.20
N PRO A 38 -15.22 -9.18 -24.96
CA PRO A 38 -15.09 -8.93 -26.39
C PRO A 38 -13.99 -7.92 -26.76
N GLU A 39 -13.79 -6.90 -25.95
CA GLU A 39 -12.73 -5.89 -26.15
C GLU A 39 -11.34 -6.49 -25.90
N LEU A 40 -11.19 -7.27 -24.82
CA LEU A 40 -9.95 -7.99 -24.49
C LEU A 40 -9.62 -9.04 -25.58
N MET A 41 -10.62 -9.75 -26.13
CA MET A 41 -10.42 -10.66 -27.27
C MET A 41 -9.81 -9.94 -28.47
N LYS A 42 -10.28 -8.72 -28.79
CA LYS A 42 -9.73 -7.90 -29.86
C LYS A 42 -8.32 -7.40 -29.54
N MET A 43 -8.12 -6.91 -28.31
CA MET A 43 -6.84 -6.37 -27.85
C MET A 43 -5.73 -7.41 -27.92
N PHE A 44 -5.97 -8.62 -27.42
CA PHE A 44 -4.98 -9.69 -27.33
C PHE A 44 -5.02 -10.67 -28.51
N SER A 45 -5.99 -10.54 -29.42
CA SER A 45 -6.19 -11.45 -30.57
C SER A 45 -6.30 -12.94 -30.17
N VAL A 46 -7.06 -13.22 -29.12
CA VAL A 46 -7.24 -14.57 -28.54
C VAL A 46 -8.71 -14.96 -28.42
N SER A 47 -8.96 -16.24 -28.15
CA SER A 47 -10.32 -16.77 -28.00
C SER A 47 -10.96 -16.28 -26.69
N ARG A 48 -12.31 -16.31 -26.65
CA ARG A 48 -13.09 -15.98 -25.45
C ARG A 48 -12.72 -16.86 -24.26
N ASN A 49 -12.48 -18.14 -24.48
CA ASN A 49 -12.10 -19.05 -23.39
C ASN A 49 -10.75 -18.66 -22.78
N THR A 50 -9.77 -18.26 -23.62
CA THR A 50 -8.48 -17.76 -23.17
C THR A 50 -8.61 -16.53 -22.27
N ILE A 51 -9.48 -15.57 -22.65
CA ILE A 51 -9.75 -14.37 -21.82
C ILE A 51 -10.41 -14.76 -20.50
N ARG A 52 -11.41 -15.64 -20.54
CA ARG A 52 -12.10 -16.08 -19.30
C ARG A 52 -11.17 -16.79 -18.34
N GLU A 53 -10.31 -17.66 -18.82
CA GLU A 53 -9.29 -18.33 -18.00
C GLU A 53 -8.31 -17.31 -17.39
N ALA A 54 -7.86 -16.31 -18.15
CA ALA A 54 -6.99 -15.26 -17.65
C ALA A 54 -7.68 -14.41 -16.56
N ILE A 55 -8.91 -13.93 -16.81
CA ILE A 55 -9.70 -13.19 -15.84
C ILE A 55 -9.93 -14.04 -14.57
N GLN A 56 -10.29 -15.30 -14.73
CA GLN A 56 -10.50 -16.21 -13.60
C GLN A 56 -9.22 -16.39 -12.79
N SER A 57 -8.07 -16.55 -13.44
CA SER A 57 -6.77 -16.65 -12.77
C SER A 57 -6.47 -15.39 -11.94
N LEU A 58 -6.70 -14.18 -12.51
CA LEU A 58 -6.47 -12.90 -11.81
C LEU A 58 -7.50 -12.68 -10.70
N THR A 59 -8.73 -13.17 -10.85
CA THR A 59 -9.74 -13.14 -9.79
C THR A 59 -9.36 -14.07 -8.63
N TRP A 60 -8.83 -15.24 -8.92
CA TRP A 60 -8.37 -16.19 -7.89
C TRP A 60 -7.17 -15.65 -7.09
N THR A 61 -6.33 -14.85 -7.71
CA THR A 61 -5.22 -14.18 -7.02
C THR A 61 -5.62 -12.86 -6.35
N GLY A 62 -6.91 -12.49 -6.41
CA GLY A 62 -7.42 -11.25 -5.79
C GLY A 62 -7.07 -9.96 -6.51
N LEU A 63 -6.42 -10.01 -7.68
CA LEU A 63 -6.12 -8.82 -8.48
C LEU A 63 -7.36 -8.21 -9.13
N LEU A 64 -8.31 -9.06 -9.52
CA LEU A 64 -9.57 -8.65 -10.12
C LEU A 64 -10.75 -9.13 -9.28
N THR A 65 -11.86 -8.40 -9.36
CA THR A 65 -13.16 -8.84 -8.85
C THR A 65 -14.21 -8.76 -9.96
N VAL A 66 -15.04 -9.80 -10.07
CA VAL A 66 -16.12 -9.86 -11.07
C VAL A 66 -17.44 -9.49 -10.38
N ARG A 67 -18.10 -8.43 -10.88
CA ARG A 67 -19.44 -8.06 -10.48
C ARG A 67 -20.42 -8.59 -11.51
N GLN A 68 -21.24 -9.55 -11.11
CA GLN A 68 -22.16 -10.22 -12.03
C GLN A 68 -23.13 -9.25 -12.70
N GLY A 69 -23.17 -9.27 -14.04
CA GLY A 69 -24.03 -8.39 -14.84
C GLY A 69 -23.50 -6.97 -15.03
N ASP A 70 -22.39 -6.60 -14.37
CA ASP A 70 -21.82 -5.26 -14.46
C ASP A 70 -20.44 -5.28 -15.17
N GLY A 71 -19.47 -6.02 -14.65
CA GLY A 71 -18.15 -6.11 -15.26
C GLY A 71 -17.07 -6.65 -14.33
N THR A 72 -15.83 -6.50 -14.76
CA THR A 72 -14.64 -6.90 -14.01
C THR A 72 -13.86 -5.66 -13.61
N TYR A 73 -13.45 -5.60 -12.35
CA TYR A 73 -12.82 -4.43 -11.73
C TYR A 73 -11.48 -4.79 -11.14
N VAL A 74 -10.54 -3.85 -11.14
CA VAL A 74 -9.26 -3.98 -10.43
C VAL A 74 -9.51 -3.91 -8.93
N ASN A 75 -9.05 -4.92 -8.21
CA ASN A 75 -9.20 -5.01 -6.75
C ASN A 75 -7.88 -4.70 -6.03
N SER A 76 -6.73 -5.02 -6.64
CA SER A 76 -5.42 -4.76 -6.05
C SER A 76 -4.38 -4.51 -7.13
N THR A 77 -3.33 -3.75 -6.82
CA THR A 77 -2.25 -3.41 -7.77
C THR A 77 -1.26 -4.54 -8.02
N ASN A 78 -1.15 -5.50 -7.11
CA ASN A 78 -0.24 -6.63 -7.23
C ASN A 78 -0.69 -7.81 -6.35
N ARG A 79 -0.15 -9.01 -6.64
CA ARG A 79 -0.51 -10.25 -5.93
C ARG A 79 -0.12 -10.25 -4.45
N PHE A 80 0.94 -9.55 -4.10
CA PHE A 80 1.35 -9.44 -2.70
C PHE A 80 0.28 -8.73 -1.88
N ASN A 81 -0.15 -7.55 -2.33
CA ASN A 81 -1.20 -6.77 -1.66
C ASN A 81 -2.52 -7.53 -1.61
N ALA A 82 -2.93 -8.18 -2.71
CA ALA A 82 -4.15 -8.99 -2.75
C ALA A 82 -4.13 -10.14 -1.73
N ASN A 83 -3.03 -10.86 -1.62
CA ASN A 83 -2.87 -11.95 -0.66
C ASN A 83 -2.82 -11.43 0.79
N MET A 84 -2.14 -10.30 1.02
CA MET A 84 -2.06 -9.70 2.35
C MET A 84 -3.42 -9.16 2.80
N GLU A 85 -4.17 -8.51 1.93
CA GLU A 85 -5.52 -8.05 2.23
C GLU A 85 -6.42 -9.21 2.71
N GLN A 86 -6.40 -10.36 2.03
CA GLN A 86 -7.13 -11.54 2.46
C GLN A 86 -6.67 -12.03 3.85
N LYS A 87 -5.37 -11.93 4.15
CA LYS A 87 -4.83 -12.30 5.47
C LYS A 87 -5.29 -11.33 6.56
N TYR A 88 -5.24 -10.03 6.29
CA TYR A 88 -5.72 -9.02 7.22
C TYR A 88 -7.21 -9.16 7.54
N GLN A 89 -8.05 -9.49 6.54
CA GLN A 89 -9.48 -9.73 6.75
C GLN A 89 -9.75 -10.96 7.65
N GLN A 90 -8.83 -11.91 7.72
CA GLN A 90 -8.94 -13.12 8.54
C GLN A 90 -8.29 -12.98 9.93
N ALA A 91 -7.42 -12.01 10.11
CA ALA A 91 -6.72 -11.73 11.36
C ALA A 91 -7.58 -10.88 12.30
N SER A 92 -7.23 -10.87 13.58
CA SER A 92 -7.78 -9.88 14.50
C SER A 92 -7.20 -8.49 14.20
N LEU A 93 -7.94 -7.43 14.50
CA LEU A 93 -7.40 -6.07 14.39
C LEU A 93 -6.16 -5.87 15.28
N GLU A 94 -6.13 -6.53 16.43
CA GLU A 94 -4.99 -6.49 17.37
C GLU A 94 -3.72 -7.05 16.70
N ASP A 95 -3.80 -8.21 16.04
CA ASP A 95 -2.67 -8.79 15.30
C ASP A 95 -2.15 -7.83 14.19
N VAL A 96 -3.08 -7.15 13.50
CA VAL A 96 -2.70 -6.20 12.43
C VAL A 96 -2.02 -4.97 13.03
N TYR A 97 -2.53 -4.43 14.16
CA TYR A 97 -1.91 -3.31 14.88
C TYR A 97 -0.52 -3.68 15.41
N GLU A 98 -0.34 -4.87 16.00
CA GLU A 98 0.96 -5.34 16.47
C GLU A 98 1.98 -5.42 15.31
N ALA A 99 1.57 -6.01 14.17
CA ALA A 99 2.41 -6.09 12.98
C ALA A 99 2.79 -4.69 12.46
N ARG A 100 1.81 -3.78 12.38
CA ARG A 100 2.03 -2.38 12.00
C ARG A 100 3.05 -1.71 12.92
N ASN A 101 2.86 -1.79 14.23
CA ASN A 101 3.73 -1.15 15.21
C ASN A 101 5.18 -1.66 15.08
N CYS A 102 5.38 -2.96 14.94
CA CYS A 102 6.72 -3.54 14.73
C CYS A 102 7.39 -3.01 13.46
N ILE A 103 6.62 -2.90 12.37
CA ILE A 103 7.13 -2.43 11.08
C ILE A 103 7.44 -0.94 11.15
N GLU A 104 6.55 -0.09 11.67
CA GLU A 104 6.76 1.37 11.74
C GLU A 104 7.97 1.76 12.58
N VAL A 105 8.15 1.16 13.75
CA VAL A 105 9.32 1.42 14.60
C VAL A 105 10.62 1.04 13.88
N THR A 106 10.63 -0.09 13.17
CA THR A 106 11.80 -0.53 12.41
C THR A 106 12.07 0.38 11.22
N ILE A 107 11.03 0.81 10.51
CA ILE A 107 11.11 1.75 9.39
C ILE A 107 11.70 3.08 9.83
N ALA A 108 11.18 3.69 10.90
CA ALA A 108 11.68 4.97 11.42
C ALA A 108 13.16 4.90 11.84
N HIS A 109 13.53 3.82 12.52
CA HIS A 109 14.92 3.55 12.87
C HIS A 109 15.84 3.48 11.62
N LEU A 110 15.41 2.81 10.56
CA LEU A 110 16.18 2.68 9.32
C LEU A 110 16.16 3.96 8.50
N ALA A 111 15.03 4.67 8.42
CA ALA A 111 14.92 5.96 7.76
C ALA A 111 15.93 6.96 8.33
N ALA A 112 16.01 7.10 9.65
CA ALA A 112 17.01 7.94 10.30
C ALA A 112 18.46 7.59 9.92
N LYS A 113 18.76 6.33 9.62
CA LYS A 113 20.09 5.89 9.18
C LYS A 113 20.38 6.12 7.71
N ARG A 114 19.36 6.04 6.85
CA ARG A 114 19.52 5.87 5.40
C ARG A 114 18.98 7.02 4.58
N ARG A 115 18.16 7.92 5.20
CA ARG A 115 17.54 9.05 4.49
C ARG A 115 18.56 9.81 3.65
N THR A 116 18.16 10.20 2.49
CA THR A 116 18.85 11.12 1.58
C THR A 116 18.36 12.55 1.80
N GLN A 117 18.96 13.52 1.14
CA GLN A 117 18.45 14.91 1.15
C GLN A 117 17.08 14.99 0.47
N GLU A 118 16.84 14.23 -0.60
CA GLU A 118 15.55 14.17 -1.29
C GLU A 118 14.44 13.64 -0.38
N ASP A 119 14.73 12.63 0.46
CA ASP A 119 13.77 12.14 1.47
C ASP A 119 13.46 13.23 2.49
N ILE A 120 14.45 13.96 2.97
CA ILE A 120 14.27 15.07 3.94
C ILE A 120 13.39 16.16 3.33
N ASP A 121 13.64 16.54 2.08
CA ASP A 121 12.86 17.57 1.38
C ASP A 121 11.39 17.13 1.24
N THR A 122 11.15 15.88 0.85
CA THR A 122 9.82 15.27 0.76
C THR A 122 9.11 15.24 2.12
N LEU A 123 9.81 14.79 3.17
CA LEU A 123 9.24 14.74 4.54
C LEU A 123 8.92 16.14 5.07
N THR A 124 9.73 17.13 4.72
CA THR A 124 9.48 18.54 5.09
C THR A 124 8.18 19.05 4.48
N GLU A 125 7.98 18.81 3.17
CA GLU A 125 6.77 19.22 2.46
C GLU A 125 5.52 18.56 3.04
N LEU A 126 5.58 17.25 3.29
CA LEU A 126 4.45 16.48 3.81
C LEU A 126 4.13 16.86 5.26
N LEU A 127 5.13 17.12 6.10
CA LEU A 127 4.91 17.60 7.46
C LEU A 127 4.23 18.99 7.47
N LEU A 128 4.65 19.90 6.60
CA LEU A 128 4.03 21.22 6.46
C LEU A 128 2.59 21.11 5.96
N ARG A 129 2.33 20.25 4.97
CA ARG A 129 0.98 19.97 4.48
C ARG A 129 0.09 19.44 5.60
N ARG A 130 0.55 18.46 6.37
CA ARG A 130 -0.17 17.88 7.50
C ARG A 130 -0.59 18.96 8.52
N LYS A 131 0.30 19.89 8.85
CA LYS A 131 0.04 21.00 9.80
C LYS A 131 -0.91 22.08 9.25
N SER A 132 -1.01 22.23 7.94
CA SER A 132 -1.84 23.27 7.31
C SER A 132 -3.33 22.88 7.21
N LEU A 133 -3.66 21.59 7.35
CA LEU A 133 -5.02 21.06 7.23
C LEU A 133 -5.70 21.06 8.60
N THR A 134 -6.82 21.76 8.75
CA THR A 134 -7.44 21.94 10.09
C THR A 134 -8.91 21.56 10.18
N THR A 135 -9.65 21.47 9.06
CA THR A 135 -11.11 21.34 9.09
C THR A 135 -11.66 20.06 8.46
N ASP A 136 -10.94 19.43 7.55
CA ASP A 136 -11.35 18.15 6.92
C ASP A 136 -10.54 16.98 7.49
N ILE A 137 -11.21 16.16 8.28
CA ILE A 137 -10.58 15.00 8.95
C ILE A 137 -10.05 13.98 7.94
N LYS A 138 -10.72 13.78 6.82
CA LYS A 138 -10.25 12.84 5.80
C LYS A 138 -8.97 13.34 5.14
N GLU A 139 -8.91 14.63 4.84
CA GLU A 139 -7.70 15.24 4.30
C GLU A 139 -6.56 15.22 5.31
N ASN A 140 -6.85 15.48 6.59
CA ASN A 140 -5.86 15.38 7.67
C ASN A 140 -5.32 13.95 7.80
N THR A 141 -6.21 12.95 7.86
CA THR A 141 -5.81 11.54 7.93
C THR A 141 -4.98 11.15 6.70
N ARG A 142 -5.36 11.61 5.52
CA ARG A 142 -4.59 11.31 4.29
C ARG A 142 -3.21 11.94 4.32
N ALA A 143 -3.10 13.20 4.77
CA ALA A 143 -1.80 13.86 4.90
C ALA A 143 -0.89 13.18 5.95
N ASP A 144 -1.48 12.68 7.03
CA ASP A 144 -0.79 11.88 8.05
C ASP A 144 -0.26 10.57 7.47
N ILE A 145 -1.10 9.83 6.76
CA ILE A 145 -0.72 8.60 6.08
C ILE A 145 0.40 8.86 5.05
N ASP A 146 0.27 9.90 4.22
CA ASP A 146 1.28 10.25 3.21
C ASP A 146 2.64 10.54 3.85
N PHE A 147 2.68 11.21 5.01
CA PHE A 147 3.91 11.45 5.77
C PHE A 147 4.56 10.15 6.26
N HIS A 148 3.79 9.24 6.82
CA HIS A 148 4.29 7.95 7.30
C HIS A 148 4.74 7.02 6.16
N ILE A 149 4.05 7.03 5.01
CA ILE A 149 4.48 6.32 3.80
C ILE A 149 5.83 6.87 3.30
N ALA A 150 6.04 8.19 3.33
CA ALA A 150 7.32 8.77 2.94
C ALA A 150 8.46 8.32 3.88
N ILE A 151 8.21 8.20 5.20
CA ILE A 151 9.18 7.62 6.15
C ILE A 151 9.48 6.16 5.78
N ALA A 152 8.45 5.39 5.37
CA ALA A 152 8.64 4.01 4.94
C ALA A 152 9.51 3.91 3.69
N HIS A 153 9.37 4.82 2.74
CA HIS A 153 10.24 4.87 1.56
C HIS A 153 11.66 5.33 1.92
N ALA A 154 11.82 6.31 2.82
CA ALA A 154 13.11 6.79 3.31
C ALA A 154 13.92 5.73 4.09
N CYS A 155 13.30 4.61 4.50
CA CYS A 155 14.04 3.50 5.09
C CYS A 155 14.90 2.73 4.06
N HIS A 156 14.72 2.98 2.75
CA HIS A 156 15.41 2.34 1.63
C HIS A 156 15.47 0.80 1.75
N ASN A 157 14.35 0.21 2.17
CA ASN A 157 14.14 -1.24 2.18
C ASN A 157 12.81 -1.55 1.48
N GLN A 158 12.90 -1.94 0.22
CA GLN A 158 11.75 -2.18 -0.64
C GLN A 158 10.73 -3.19 -0.05
N ILE A 159 11.21 -4.17 0.72
CA ILE A 159 10.31 -5.16 1.33
C ILE A 159 9.54 -4.54 2.50
N LEU A 160 10.22 -3.81 3.41
CA LEU A 160 9.54 -3.13 4.52
C LEU A 160 8.56 -2.06 4.01
N SER A 161 8.94 -1.30 2.99
CA SER A 161 8.04 -0.31 2.36
C SER A 161 6.80 -1.01 1.79
N ALA A 162 6.96 -2.07 1.00
CA ALA A 162 5.83 -2.79 0.42
C ALA A 162 4.91 -3.43 1.49
N MET A 163 5.48 -3.96 2.57
CA MET A 163 4.70 -4.49 3.70
C MET A 163 3.91 -3.38 4.39
N TYR A 164 4.54 -2.22 4.61
CA TYR A 164 3.90 -1.07 5.23
C TYR A 164 2.76 -0.52 4.37
N ASP A 165 3.00 -0.29 3.08
CA ASP A 165 1.99 0.18 2.12
C ASP A 165 0.75 -0.74 2.11
N SER A 166 0.98 -2.06 2.18
CA SER A 166 -0.10 -3.05 2.22
C SER A 166 -0.93 -2.96 3.50
N ILE A 167 -0.29 -2.78 4.67
CA ILE A 167 -0.98 -2.64 5.96
C ILE A 167 -1.78 -1.33 5.99
N ILE A 168 -1.18 -0.23 5.59
CA ILE A 168 -1.81 1.09 5.63
C ILE A 168 -3.01 1.16 4.70
N CYS A 169 -2.91 0.60 3.49
CA CYS A 169 -4.04 0.51 2.57
C CYS A 169 -5.25 -0.22 3.20
N TYR A 170 -5.01 -1.31 3.92
CA TYR A 170 -6.05 -2.03 4.65
C TYR A 170 -6.62 -1.23 5.84
N MET A 171 -5.77 -0.49 6.55
CA MET A 171 -6.13 0.19 7.80
C MET A 171 -6.62 1.63 7.62
N GLU A 172 -6.69 2.18 6.40
CA GLU A 172 -7.04 3.59 6.17
C GLU A 172 -8.35 4.00 6.84
N ASN A 173 -9.38 3.16 6.77
CA ASN A 173 -10.67 3.43 7.43
C ASN A 173 -10.56 3.40 8.96
N GLN A 174 -9.84 2.43 9.53
CA GLN A 174 -9.63 2.29 10.97
C GLN A 174 -8.80 3.45 11.54
N ILE A 175 -7.80 3.92 10.78
CA ILE A 175 -7.01 5.09 11.15
C ILE A 175 -7.91 6.33 11.16
N THR A 176 -8.76 6.50 10.15
CA THR A 176 -9.72 7.62 10.10
C THR A 176 -10.68 7.59 11.30
N GLU A 177 -11.22 6.43 11.65
CA GLU A 177 -12.09 6.28 12.82
C GLU A 177 -11.35 6.58 14.13
N LYS A 178 -10.09 6.13 14.26
CA LYS A 178 -9.27 6.44 15.43
C LYS A 178 -8.99 7.94 15.55
N THR A 179 -8.64 8.59 14.43
CA THR A 179 -8.42 10.05 14.39
C THR A 179 -9.66 10.84 14.83
N LEU A 180 -10.86 10.39 14.43
CA LEU A 180 -12.14 11.00 14.83
C LEU A 180 -12.41 10.91 16.34
N ASN A 181 -11.92 9.86 16.98
CA ASN A 181 -12.19 9.56 18.41
C ASN A 181 -11.02 9.89 19.32
N THR A 182 -9.93 10.48 18.81
CA THR A 182 -8.77 10.84 19.64
C THR A 182 -9.12 11.95 20.65
N THR A 183 -8.54 11.84 21.82
CA THR A 183 -8.65 12.86 22.89
C THR A 183 -7.46 13.83 22.88
N TYR A 184 -6.45 13.57 22.08
CA TYR A 184 -5.27 14.43 21.96
C TYR A 184 -5.58 15.67 21.14
N SER A 185 -5.00 16.80 21.53
CA SER A 185 -5.09 18.03 20.74
C SER A 185 -4.24 17.95 19.48
N ASN A 186 -4.58 18.72 18.46
CA ASN A 186 -3.77 18.81 17.25
C ASN A 186 -2.33 19.24 17.55
N ASP A 187 -2.14 20.17 18.51
CA ASP A 187 -0.80 20.66 18.89
C ASP A 187 0.06 19.54 19.50
N GLU A 188 -0.52 18.65 20.33
CA GLU A 188 0.19 17.48 20.88
C GLU A 188 0.59 16.50 19.80
N ILE A 189 -0.34 16.20 18.88
CA ILE A 189 -0.09 15.30 17.75
C ILE A 189 0.98 15.89 16.81
N ASP A 190 0.92 17.18 16.53
CA ASP A 190 1.89 17.88 15.69
C ASP A 190 3.29 17.86 16.31
N LEU A 191 3.38 18.10 17.63
CA LEU A 191 4.65 18.05 18.35
C LEU A 191 5.32 16.66 18.23
N LEU A 192 4.56 15.57 18.34
CA LEU A 192 5.11 14.22 18.22
C LEU A 192 5.63 13.95 16.79
N HIS A 193 4.93 14.41 15.77
CA HIS A 193 5.38 14.26 14.38
C HIS A 193 6.62 15.13 14.08
N GLU A 194 6.70 16.34 14.66
CA GLU A 194 7.91 17.15 14.59
C GLU A 194 9.11 16.47 15.25
N GLN A 195 8.91 15.85 16.40
CA GLN A 195 9.97 15.10 17.08
C GLN A 195 10.46 13.92 16.25
N LEU A 196 9.54 13.18 15.61
CA LEU A 196 9.88 12.08 14.71
C LEU A 196 10.65 12.59 13.49
N TYR A 197 10.15 13.64 12.84
CA TYR A 197 10.81 14.27 11.71
C TYR A 197 12.23 14.73 12.07
N GLN A 198 12.39 15.48 13.18
CA GLN A 198 13.69 15.98 13.61
C GLN A 198 14.66 14.83 13.91
N ALA A 199 14.20 13.76 14.56
CA ALA A 199 15.03 12.60 14.84
C ALA A 199 15.50 11.91 13.55
N ILE A 200 14.68 11.89 12.50
CA ILE A 200 15.08 11.38 11.18
C ILE A 200 16.11 12.31 10.54
N VAL A 201 15.87 13.61 10.52
CA VAL A 201 16.82 14.62 9.97
C VAL A 201 18.18 14.52 10.65
N ASP A 202 18.21 14.44 11.98
CA ASP A 202 19.44 14.37 12.77
C ASP A 202 20.14 13.01 12.67
N GLY A 203 19.48 11.99 12.10
CA GLY A 203 20.02 10.64 12.01
C GLY A 203 19.98 9.87 13.33
N SER A 204 19.19 10.33 14.29
CA SER A 204 19.04 9.67 15.59
C SER A 204 18.05 8.51 15.52
N SER A 205 18.55 7.33 15.15
CA SER A 205 17.71 6.13 14.97
C SER A 205 16.97 5.70 16.24
N LYS A 206 17.54 5.97 17.42
CA LYS A 206 16.89 5.62 18.70
C LYS A 206 15.72 6.57 18.98
N ASP A 207 15.92 7.87 18.75
CA ASP A 207 14.88 8.87 18.99
C ASP A 207 13.76 8.75 17.97
N ALA A 208 14.08 8.43 16.70
CA ALA A 208 13.08 8.16 15.68
C ALA A 208 12.19 6.96 16.06
N ALA A 209 12.78 5.84 16.48
CA ALA A 209 12.03 4.68 16.96
C ALA A 209 11.16 5.01 18.19
N HIS A 210 11.70 5.79 19.12
CA HIS A 210 10.98 6.20 20.34
C HIS A 210 9.82 7.16 20.04
N SER A 211 10.03 8.14 19.17
CA SER A 211 8.98 9.08 18.73
C SER A 211 7.85 8.34 18.00
N THR A 212 8.19 7.35 17.17
CA THR A 212 7.19 6.51 16.51
C THR A 212 6.34 5.75 17.54
N LEU A 213 6.94 5.15 18.56
CA LEU A 213 6.17 4.45 19.61
C LEU A 213 5.17 5.39 20.28
N LYS A 214 5.55 6.62 20.60
CA LYS A 214 4.64 7.62 21.18
C LYS A 214 3.47 7.96 20.26
N ILE A 215 3.70 8.08 18.95
CA ILE A 215 2.64 8.34 17.97
C ILE A 215 1.67 7.15 17.91
N LEU A 216 2.16 5.93 18.00
CA LEU A 216 1.33 4.73 17.94
C LEU A 216 0.43 4.53 19.16
N GLU A 217 0.81 5.12 20.31
CA GLU A 217 0.05 5.08 21.57
C GLU A 217 -1.15 6.05 21.58
N ILE A 218 -1.16 7.08 20.73
CA ILE A 218 -2.27 8.04 20.60
C ILE A 218 -3.32 7.54 19.62
#